data_c18b439c2ca918dc71df331f88f9c55d
#
_entry.id   c18b439c2ca918dc71df331f88f9c55d
#
_cell.length_a   1.000
_cell.length_b   1.000
_cell.length_c   1.000
_cell.angle_alpha   90.00
_cell.angle_beta   90.00
_cell.angle_gamma   90.00
#
_symmetry.space_group_name_H-M   'P 1'
#
loop_
_entity.id
_entity.type
_entity.pdbx_description
1 polymer ?
#
loop_
_entity_poly.entity_id
_entity_poly.type
_entity_poly.pdbx_seq_one_letter_code
_entity_poly.pdbx_strand_id
1 'polypeptide(L)'
;MDASTVQELLRGGYEKVYEAGAIIAGGHTIHGAEPIYGLAVTGFLHPDRVLTNAGARPGDVLLLTKPIGIGVLTTAQKAEMLSPEGQALAERLMTTLNKSARDAMVRYRVHACPDVTGFGLLGHSFEMAQGSGVELELNVDAIDLIPEALEFARMGLLPAGMYRNRTFAEPGVDAGVIELCKQDLLYDPQTAGGLLMAVDPADAEALYRELQGCVPSAQRIGTVREYRGGKRIFLR
;
A
#
# COMPACT_ATOMS: atom_id res chain seq x y z
N MET A 1 13.50 26.91 9.04
CA MET A 1 13.57 25.76 9.96
C MET A 1 14.83 25.94 10.79
N ASP A 2 14.76 25.76 12.11
CA ASP A 2 15.93 25.81 12.98
C ASP A 2 16.79 24.53 12.87
N ALA A 3 18.04 24.60 13.36
CA ALA A 3 19.00 23.50 13.21
C ALA A 3 18.58 22.25 14.00
N SER A 4 17.88 22.41 15.13
CA SER A 4 17.43 21.26 15.93
C SER A 4 16.34 20.47 15.21
N THR A 5 15.38 21.14 14.59
CA THR A 5 14.33 20.51 13.77
C THR A 5 14.94 19.75 12.57
N VAL A 6 15.93 20.34 11.88
CA VAL A 6 16.64 19.67 10.78
C VAL A 6 17.37 18.42 11.28
N GLN A 7 18.03 18.51 12.44
CA GLN A 7 18.72 17.37 13.05
C GLN A 7 17.78 16.21 13.37
N GLU A 8 16.60 16.49 13.96
CA GLU A 8 15.59 15.49 14.28
C GLU A 8 15.03 14.83 13.03
N LEU A 9 14.76 15.60 11.98
CA LEU A 9 14.28 15.08 10.69
C LEU A 9 15.31 14.13 10.06
N LEU A 10 16.59 14.53 10.03
CA LEU A 10 17.68 13.69 9.51
C LEU A 10 17.88 12.44 10.38
N ARG A 11 17.76 12.55 11.71
CA ARG A 11 17.85 11.41 12.64
C ARG A 11 16.78 10.37 12.32
N GLY A 12 15.51 10.80 12.16
CA GLY A 12 14.42 9.88 11.78
C GLY A 12 14.69 9.16 10.45
N GLY A 13 15.23 9.87 9.45
CA GLY A 13 15.64 9.25 8.18
C GLY A 13 16.76 8.24 8.36
N TYR A 14 17.80 8.55 9.12
CA TYR A 14 18.92 7.64 9.43
C TYR A 14 18.46 6.37 10.14
N GLU A 15 17.61 6.50 11.17
CA GLU A 15 17.06 5.37 11.91
C GLU A 15 16.36 4.39 10.97
N LYS A 16 15.53 4.89 10.04
CA LYS A 16 14.80 4.03 9.10
C LYS A 16 15.70 3.40 8.03
N VAL A 17 16.72 4.09 7.56
CA VAL A 17 17.70 3.53 6.62
C VAL A 17 18.47 2.37 7.27
N TYR A 18 18.95 2.54 8.51
CA TYR A 18 19.66 1.49 9.22
C TYR A 18 18.73 0.33 9.62
N GLU A 19 17.48 0.59 10.02
CA GLU A 19 16.48 -0.44 10.26
C GLU A 19 16.24 -1.30 9.01
N ALA A 20 16.25 -0.67 7.82
CA ALA A 20 16.15 -1.38 6.55
C ALA A 20 17.39 -2.26 6.24
N GLY A 21 18.49 -2.07 6.96
CA GLY A 21 19.78 -2.72 6.68
C GLY A 21 20.56 -2.06 5.55
N ALA A 22 20.21 -0.82 5.19
CA ALA A 22 20.90 -0.01 4.20
C ALA A 22 21.91 0.94 4.87
N ILE A 23 22.70 1.65 4.06
CA ILE A 23 23.64 2.67 4.50
C ILE A 23 23.35 4.00 3.81
N ILE A 24 23.69 5.10 4.47
CA ILE A 24 23.68 6.42 3.85
C ILE A 24 25.07 6.68 3.26
N ALA A 25 25.13 6.77 1.93
CA ALA A 25 26.38 6.98 1.21
C ALA A 25 26.69 8.48 0.96
N GLY A 26 25.69 9.36 1.13
CA GLY A 26 25.85 10.79 0.93
C GLY A 26 24.52 11.52 0.92
N GLY A 27 24.57 12.81 0.69
CA GLY A 27 23.38 13.66 0.62
C GLY A 27 23.76 15.11 0.41
N HIS A 28 22.76 15.95 0.22
CA HIS A 28 22.93 17.38 0.06
C HIS A 28 21.77 18.15 0.68
N THR A 29 22.05 19.31 1.25
CA THR A 29 21.04 20.20 1.83
C THR A 29 21.11 21.54 1.10
N ILE A 30 19.95 22.02 0.66
CA ILE A 30 19.81 23.30 -0.03
C ILE A 30 18.80 24.20 0.68
N HIS A 31 18.88 25.49 0.45
CA HIS A 31 17.86 26.44 0.89
C HIS A 31 16.62 26.34 -0.02
N GLY A 32 15.44 26.31 0.58
CA GLY A 32 14.14 26.28 -0.11
C GLY A 32 13.09 27.08 0.64
N ALA A 33 12.00 27.44 -0.03
CA ALA A 33 10.86 28.11 0.59
C ALA A 33 10.10 27.21 1.55
N GLU A 34 10.06 25.91 1.25
CA GLU A 34 9.39 24.89 2.05
C GLU A 34 10.37 23.77 2.39
N PRO A 35 10.20 23.11 3.56
CA PRO A 35 11.01 21.94 3.91
C PRO A 35 10.63 20.75 3.02
N ILE A 36 11.61 20.23 2.27
CA ILE A 36 11.48 18.99 1.49
C ILE A 36 12.58 18.05 1.94
N TYR A 37 12.20 16.82 2.30
CA TYR A 37 13.13 15.75 2.62
C TYR A 37 12.79 14.52 1.80
N GLY A 38 13.79 13.82 1.28
CA GLY A 38 13.62 12.60 0.51
C GLY A 38 14.90 11.79 0.42
N LEU A 39 14.77 10.53 0.04
CA LEU A 39 15.88 9.61 -0.15
C LEU A 39 15.94 9.16 -1.60
N ALA A 40 17.13 9.21 -2.21
CA ALA A 40 17.42 8.49 -3.44
C ALA A 40 18.03 7.15 -3.08
N VAL A 41 17.32 6.06 -3.40
CA VAL A 41 17.71 4.70 -3.02
C VAL A 41 18.25 3.96 -4.23
N THR A 42 19.46 3.36 -4.08
CA THR A 42 20.04 2.48 -5.09
C THR A 42 20.27 1.11 -4.47
N GLY A 43 19.84 0.06 -5.15
CA GLY A 43 20.02 -1.33 -4.72
C GLY A 43 20.48 -2.22 -5.86
N PHE A 44 21.02 -3.39 -5.52
CA PHE A 44 21.44 -4.41 -6.47
C PHE A 44 20.68 -5.71 -6.20
N LEU A 45 20.20 -6.35 -7.25
CA LEU A 45 19.54 -7.64 -7.15
C LEU A 45 19.92 -8.52 -8.34
N HIS A 46 19.80 -9.84 -8.16
CA HIS A 46 20.03 -10.78 -9.24
C HIS A 46 18.90 -10.67 -10.28
N PRO A 47 19.18 -10.62 -11.59
CA PRO A 47 18.15 -10.47 -12.65
C PRO A 47 17.01 -11.48 -12.54
N ASP A 48 17.31 -12.75 -12.21
CA ASP A 48 16.32 -13.83 -12.09
C ASP A 48 15.46 -13.73 -10.81
N ARG A 49 15.74 -12.75 -9.93
CA ARG A 49 15.00 -12.52 -8.67
C ARG A 49 14.23 -11.21 -8.68
N VAL A 50 14.10 -10.59 -9.84
CA VAL A 50 13.29 -9.37 -9.99
C VAL A 50 11.82 -9.74 -9.82
N LEU A 51 11.19 -9.16 -8.80
CA LEU A 51 9.74 -9.23 -8.61
C LEU A 51 9.13 -7.92 -9.12
N THR A 52 8.24 -8.04 -10.09
CA THR A 52 7.61 -6.87 -10.73
C THR A 52 6.17 -6.67 -10.26
N ASN A 53 5.56 -5.55 -10.64
CA ASN A 53 4.14 -5.28 -10.41
C ASN A 53 3.22 -6.14 -11.31
N ALA A 54 3.79 -6.77 -12.33
CA ALA A 54 3.11 -7.64 -13.30
C ALA A 54 3.64 -9.08 -13.19
N GLY A 55 2.83 -10.05 -13.62
CA GLY A 55 3.21 -11.47 -13.57
C GLY A 55 2.26 -12.33 -12.74
N ALA A 56 1.21 -11.73 -12.17
CA ALA A 56 0.14 -12.45 -11.48
C ALA A 56 -0.51 -13.48 -12.42
N ARG A 57 -0.90 -14.64 -11.89
CA ARG A 57 -1.40 -15.79 -12.66
C ARG A 57 -2.79 -16.19 -12.18
N PRO A 58 -3.67 -16.63 -13.09
CA PRO A 58 -4.95 -17.20 -12.67
C PRO A 58 -4.75 -18.31 -11.62
N GLY A 59 -5.51 -18.23 -10.53
CA GLY A 59 -5.41 -19.10 -9.37
C GLY A 59 -4.62 -18.52 -8.21
N ASP A 60 -3.80 -17.47 -8.42
CA ASP A 60 -3.08 -16.82 -7.34
C ASP A 60 -4.02 -16.27 -6.28
N VAL A 61 -3.56 -16.30 -5.04
CA VAL A 61 -4.20 -15.67 -3.88
C VAL A 61 -3.60 -14.29 -3.64
N LEU A 62 -4.46 -13.31 -3.40
CA LEU A 62 -4.03 -11.93 -3.12
C LEU A 62 -3.90 -11.71 -1.62
N LEU A 63 -2.68 -11.35 -1.18
CA LEU A 63 -2.38 -10.99 0.20
C LEU A 63 -2.02 -9.50 0.30
N LEU A 64 -2.49 -8.83 1.36
CA LEU A 64 -2.18 -7.43 1.67
C LEU A 64 -1.59 -7.34 3.08
N THR A 65 -0.59 -6.47 3.31
CA THR A 65 0.22 -6.49 4.54
C THR A 65 0.05 -5.28 5.46
N LYS A 66 -0.78 -4.31 5.09
CA LYS A 66 -1.17 -3.17 5.95
C LYS A 66 -2.63 -2.80 5.72
N PRO A 67 -3.31 -2.20 6.70
CA PRO A 67 -4.66 -1.68 6.53
C PRO A 67 -4.68 -0.48 5.57
N ILE A 68 -5.88 -0.13 5.10
CA ILE A 68 -6.15 0.95 4.15
C ILE A 68 -6.84 2.12 4.86
N GLY A 69 -6.49 3.38 4.49
CA GLY A 69 -7.14 4.59 5.00
C GLY A 69 -6.18 5.71 5.42
N ILE A 70 -4.87 5.57 5.20
CA ILE A 70 -3.86 6.55 5.64
C ILE A 70 -4.05 7.93 4.99
N GLY A 71 -4.44 8.00 3.72
CA GLY A 71 -4.66 9.28 3.04
C GLY A 71 -5.82 10.05 3.65
N VAL A 72 -6.90 9.35 4.03
CA VAL A 72 -8.03 9.95 4.75
C VAL A 72 -7.61 10.42 6.13
N LEU A 73 -6.87 9.60 6.91
CA LEU A 73 -6.38 10.01 8.24
C LEU A 73 -5.48 11.26 8.16
N THR A 74 -4.55 11.31 7.20
CA THR A 74 -3.67 12.50 7.04
C THR A 74 -4.44 13.73 6.56
N THR A 75 -5.55 13.54 5.86
CA THR A 75 -6.47 14.64 5.48
C THR A 75 -7.23 15.14 6.70
N ALA A 76 -7.73 14.24 7.55
CA ALA A 76 -8.40 14.58 8.82
C ALA A 76 -7.44 15.27 9.80
N GLN A 77 -6.17 14.86 9.83
CA GLN A 77 -5.13 15.52 10.63
C GLN A 77 -4.94 16.98 10.20
N LYS A 78 -4.88 17.25 8.89
CA LYS A 78 -4.78 18.64 8.37
C LYS A 78 -6.00 19.49 8.68
N ALA A 79 -7.16 18.86 8.83
CA ALA A 79 -8.41 19.51 9.25
C ALA A 79 -8.57 19.59 10.78
N GLU A 80 -7.56 19.16 11.56
CA GLU A 80 -7.57 19.14 13.04
C GLU A 80 -8.73 18.29 13.61
N MET A 81 -9.16 17.26 12.88
CA MET A 81 -10.28 16.38 13.26
C MET A 81 -9.82 14.99 13.72
N LEU A 82 -8.56 14.62 13.47
CA LEU A 82 -8.04 13.28 13.77
C LEU A 82 -7.85 13.10 15.28
N SER A 83 -8.26 11.95 15.80
CA SER A 83 -8.02 11.59 17.20
C SER A 83 -6.52 11.38 17.50
N PRO A 84 -6.06 11.55 18.75
CA PRO A 84 -4.68 11.22 19.14
C PRO A 84 -4.33 9.76 18.84
N GLU A 85 -5.26 8.83 18.99
CA GLU A 85 -5.12 7.41 18.69
C GLU A 85 -4.97 7.17 17.19
N GLY A 86 -5.77 7.85 16.37
CA GLY A 86 -5.69 7.83 14.91
C GLY A 86 -4.37 8.39 14.42
N GLN A 87 -3.88 9.48 15.02
CA GLN A 87 -2.57 10.03 14.69
C GLN A 87 -1.44 9.04 15.01
N ALA A 88 -1.43 8.45 16.21
CA ALA A 88 -0.42 7.47 16.60
C ALA A 88 -0.46 6.21 15.71
N LEU A 89 -1.66 5.77 15.28
CA LEU A 89 -1.83 4.68 14.33
C LEU A 89 -1.24 5.03 12.96
N ALA A 90 -1.57 6.20 12.41
CA ALA A 90 -1.08 6.65 11.12
C ALA A 90 0.46 6.75 11.11
N GLU A 91 1.05 7.38 12.13
CA GLU A 91 2.51 7.50 12.29
C GLU A 91 3.17 6.11 12.36
N ARG A 92 2.63 5.19 13.15
CA ARG A 92 3.14 3.81 13.26
C ARG A 92 3.09 3.10 11.92
N LEU A 93 1.97 3.16 11.20
CA LEU A 93 1.82 2.47 9.91
C LEU A 93 2.74 3.06 8.84
N MET A 94 2.89 4.38 8.77
CA MET A 94 3.77 5.07 7.82
C MET A 94 5.26 4.80 8.12
N THR A 95 5.64 4.66 9.40
CA THR A 95 7.04 4.41 9.79
C THR A 95 7.40 2.93 9.84
N THR A 96 6.43 2.02 9.77
CA THR A 96 6.71 0.57 9.70
C THR A 96 7.19 0.19 8.31
N LEU A 97 8.41 -0.35 8.23
CA LEU A 97 9.01 -0.79 6.97
C LEU A 97 8.30 -2.04 6.42
N ASN A 98 8.23 -2.17 5.10
CA ASN A 98 7.77 -3.40 4.43
C ASN A 98 8.86 -4.51 4.41
N LYS A 99 9.97 -4.30 5.13
CA LYS A 99 11.12 -5.22 5.15
C LYS A 99 10.72 -6.62 5.64
N SER A 100 10.00 -6.73 6.75
CA SER A 100 9.57 -8.04 7.29
C SER A 100 8.67 -8.79 6.31
N ALA A 101 7.74 -8.08 5.65
CA ALA A 101 6.90 -8.65 4.62
C ALA A 101 7.73 -9.17 3.43
N ARG A 102 8.72 -8.37 2.97
CA ARG A 102 9.63 -8.76 1.89
C ARG A 102 10.50 -9.96 2.30
N ASP A 103 11.05 -9.97 3.51
CA ASP A 103 11.91 -11.05 3.99
C ASP A 103 11.14 -12.37 4.13
N ALA A 104 9.84 -12.31 4.45
CA ALA A 104 8.95 -13.46 4.41
C ALA A 104 8.69 -13.93 2.98
N MET A 105 8.17 -13.04 2.10
CA MET A 105 7.66 -13.40 0.78
C MET A 105 8.71 -14.00 -0.16
N VAL A 106 9.98 -13.61 -0.05
CA VAL A 106 11.05 -14.10 -0.95
C VAL A 106 11.37 -15.59 -0.80
N ARG A 107 10.78 -16.27 0.19
CA ARG A 107 10.90 -17.72 0.42
C ARG A 107 9.77 -18.53 -0.22
N TYR A 108 8.79 -17.85 -0.81
CA TYR A 108 7.60 -18.42 -1.40
C TYR A 108 7.45 -18.02 -2.87
N ARG A 109 6.59 -18.69 -3.59
CA ARG A 109 6.30 -18.36 -4.99
C ARG A 109 5.33 -17.19 -5.06
N VAL A 110 5.88 -15.98 -5.11
CA VAL A 110 5.15 -14.74 -5.35
C VAL A 110 5.39 -14.32 -6.79
N HIS A 111 4.32 -14.14 -7.56
CA HIS A 111 4.39 -13.89 -9.00
C HIS A 111 4.37 -12.39 -9.33
N ALA A 112 3.72 -11.57 -8.50
CA ALA A 112 3.69 -10.10 -8.62
C ALA A 112 3.57 -9.46 -7.25
N CYS A 113 4.16 -8.27 -7.06
CA CYS A 113 4.13 -7.57 -5.77
C CYS A 113 4.36 -6.06 -5.92
N PRO A 114 3.35 -5.24 -6.23
CA PRO A 114 3.42 -3.81 -6.02
C PRO A 114 3.34 -3.45 -4.53
N ASP A 115 3.93 -2.32 -4.17
CA ASP A 115 3.61 -1.61 -2.95
C ASP A 115 2.36 -0.73 -3.16
N VAL A 116 1.47 -0.69 -2.17
CA VAL A 116 0.24 0.09 -2.26
C VAL A 116 0.54 1.51 -1.77
N THR A 117 0.68 2.44 -2.69
CA THR A 117 1.06 3.83 -2.40
C THR A 117 0.09 4.85 -3.01
N GLY A 118 0.57 5.80 -3.76
CA GLY A 118 -0.19 6.97 -4.21
C GLY A 118 -1.43 6.69 -5.06
N PHE A 119 -1.50 5.57 -5.77
CA PHE A 119 -2.67 5.19 -6.58
C PHE A 119 -3.76 4.45 -5.79
N GLY A 120 -3.53 4.17 -4.50
CA GLY A 120 -4.45 3.41 -3.69
C GLY A 120 -4.50 1.92 -4.04
N LEU A 121 -5.27 1.15 -3.29
CA LEU A 121 -5.35 -0.30 -3.52
C LEU A 121 -5.91 -0.61 -4.92
N LEU A 122 -6.98 0.07 -5.34
CA LEU A 122 -7.60 -0.21 -6.64
C LEU A 122 -6.74 0.26 -7.82
N GLY A 123 -5.99 1.36 -7.69
CA GLY A 123 -5.06 1.79 -8.74
C GLY A 123 -3.94 0.78 -8.94
N HIS A 124 -3.26 0.34 -7.88
CA HIS A 124 -2.19 -0.65 -7.98
C HIS A 124 -2.70 -2.04 -8.35
N SER A 125 -3.91 -2.42 -7.89
CA SER A 125 -4.57 -3.65 -8.37
C SER A 125 -4.86 -3.60 -9.86
N PHE A 126 -5.29 -2.44 -10.38
CA PHE A 126 -5.55 -2.26 -11.80
C PHE A 126 -4.27 -2.34 -12.64
N GLU A 127 -3.16 -1.72 -12.17
CA GLU A 127 -1.84 -1.87 -12.81
C GLU A 127 -1.39 -3.33 -12.83
N MET A 128 -1.50 -4.05 -11.69
CA MET A 128 -1.16 -5.48 -11.62
C MET A 128 -2.01 -6.29 -12.61
N ALA A 129 -3.33 -6.12 -12.61
CA ALA A 129 -4.24 -6.87 -13.47
C ALA A 129 -3.97 -6.59 -14.96
N GLN A 130 -3.75 -5.32 -15.32
CA GLN A 130 -3.47 -4.90 -16.68
C GLN A 130 -2.12 -5.43 -17.17
N GLY A 131 -1.07 -5.25 -16.37
CA GLY A 131 0.29 -5.69 -16.71
C GLY A 131 0.43 -7.22 -16.77
N SER A 132 -0.39 -7.95 -16.00
CA SER A 132 -0.41 -9.42 -15.99
C SER A 132 -1.38 -10.04 -17.00
N GLY A 133 -2.27 -9.26 -17.61
CA GLY A 133 -3.30 -9.78 -18.52
C GLY A 133 -4.40 -10.59 -17.84
N VAL A 134 -4.73 -10.30 -16.58
CA VAL A 134 -5.66 -11.06 -15.74
C VAL A 134 -6.82 -10.21 -15.21
N GLU A 135 -7.72 -10.83 -14.47
CA GLU A 135 -8.74 -10.21 -13.61
C GLU A 135 -8.41 -10.45 -12.14
N LEU A 136 -8.75 -9.50 -11.28
CA LEU A 136 -8.67 -9.66 -9.82
C LEU A 136 -10.07 -9.60 -9.22
N GLU A 137 -10.40 -10.56 -8.38
CA GLU A 137 -11.58 -10.51 -7.53
C GLU A 137 -11.16 -10.19 -6.10
N LEU A 138 -11.67 -9.07 -5.56
CA LEU A 138 -11.36 -8.59 -4.23
C LEU A 138 -12.58 -8.73 -3.32
N ASN A 139 -12.41 -9.42 -2.20
CA ASN A 139 -13.38 -9.48 -1.11
C ASN A 139 -13.20 -8.25 -0.21
N VAL A 140 -14.09 -7.27 -0.33
CA VAL A 140 -13.98 -5.99 0.38
C VAL A 140 -14.10 -6.15 1.89
N ASP A 141 -14.89 -7.12 2.37
CA ASP A 141 -15.06 -7.38 3.80
C ASP A 141 -13.82 -8.07 4.42
N ALA A 142 -12.92 -8.60 3.60
CA ALA A 142 -11.63 -9.14 4.04
C ALA A 142 -10.51 -8.10 4.06
N ILE A 143 -10.77 -6.88 3.58
CA ILE A 143 -9.82 -5.77 3.58
C ILE A 143 -9.95 -5.01 4.90
N ASP A 144 -8.85 -4.92 5.63
CA ASP A 144 -8.77 -4.16 6.88
C ASP A 144 -8.80 -2.65 6.56
N LEU A 145 -9.98 -2.05 6.69
CA LEU A 145 -10.20 -0.62 6.55
C LEU A 145 -10.08 0.02 7.93
N ILE A 146 -9.27 1.07 8.07
CA ILE A 146 -9.11 1.78 9.34
C ILE A 146 -10.46 2.38 9.75
N PRO A 147 -11.03 2.02 10.93
CA PRO A 147 -12.39 2.41 11.31
C PRO A 147 -12.61 3.93 11.28
N GLU A 148 -11.69 4.71 11.87
CA GLU A 148 -11.79 6.18 11.90
C GLU A 148 -11.71 6.78 10.47
N ALA A 149 -10.91 6.20 9.57
CA ALA A 149 -10.89 6.60 8.17
C ALA A 149 -12.22 6.31 7.46
N LEU A 150 -12.87 5.19 7.80
CA LEU A 150 -14.19 4.87 7.24
C LEU A 150 -15.27 5.86 7.70
N GLU A 151 -15.21 6.31 8.96
CA GLU A 151 -16.10 7.35 9.47
C GLU A 151 -15.89 8.68 8.73
N PHE A 152 -14.66 9.12 8.55
CA PHE A 152 -14.34 10.32 7.78
C PHE A 152 -14.75 10.20 6.31
N ALA A 153 -14.59 9.04 5.69
CA ALA A 153 -15.05 8.80 4.33
C ALA A 153 -16.59 8.92 4.21
N ARG A 154 -17.34 8.42 5.19
CA ARG A 154 -18.80 8.61 5.27
C ARG A 154 -19.21 10.07 5.38
N MET A 155 -18.39 10.90 6.03
CA MET A 155 -18.60 12.35 6.12
C MET A 155 -18.17 13.11 4.86
N GLY A 156 -17.56 12.43 3.88
CA GLY A 156 -17.02 13.04 2.65
C GLY A 156 -15.67 13.73 2.83
N LEU A 157 -14.98 13.50 3.95
CA LEU A 157 -13.64 14.03 4.19
C LEU A 157 -12.60 13.15 3.50
N LEU A 158 -12.33 13.45 2.25
CA LEU A 158 -11.53 12.62 1.33
C LEU A 158 -10.39 13.44 0.70
N PRO A 159 -9.20 12.87 0.53
CA PRO A 159 -8.11 13.57 -0.15
C PRO A 159 -8.38 13.74 -1.64
N ALA A 160 -7.95 14.87 -2.22
CA ALA A 160 -8.10 15.12 -3.66
C ALA A 160 -7.43 14.02 -4.54
N GLY A 161 -6.42 13.33 -4.00
CA GLY A 161 -5.78 12.19 -4.66
C GLY A 161 -6.73 11.04 -4.93
N MET A 162 -7.66 10.76 -4.01
CA MET A 162 -8.66 9.70 -4.15
C MET A 162 -9.51 9.89 -5.42
N TYR A 163 -9.99 11.11 -5.70
CA TYR A 163 -10.79 11.39 -6.90
C TYR A 163 -10.00 11.17 -8.19
N ARG A 164 -8.72 11.53 -8.22
CA ARG A 164 -7.83 11.26 -9.37
C ARG A 164 -7.61 9.76 -9.57
N ASN A 165 -7.39 9.02 -8.49
CA ASN A 165 -7.22 7.57 -8.52
C ASN A 165 -8.50 6.87 -9.00
N ARG A 166 -9.67 7.33 -8.55
CA ARG A 166 -10.95 6.85 -9.04
C ARG A 166 -11.09 7.08 -10.55
N THR A 167 -10.87 8.29 -11.02
CA THR A 167 -10.93 8.61 -12.46
C THR A 167 -10.01 7.70 -13.29
N PHE A 168 -8.84 7.36 -12.76
CA PHE A 168 -7.87 6.48 -13.43
C PHE A 168 -8.34 5.03 -13.49
N ALA A 169 -8.77 4.44 -12.38
CA ALA A 169 -8.99 2.99 -12.30
C ALA A 169 -10.47 2.57 -12.47
N GLU A 170 -11.45 3.42 -12.16
CA GLU A 170 -12.90 3.12 -12.22
C GLU A 170 -13.36 2.54 -13.58
N PRO A 171 -12.84 2.99 -14.75
CA PRO A 171 -13.18 2.35 -16.01
C PRO A 171 -12.90 0.85 -16.06
N GLY A 172 -11.94 0.37 -15.26
CA GLY A 172 -11.56 -1.04 -15.13
C GLY A 172 -12.17 -1.79 -13.95
N VAL A 173 -12.99 -1.12 -13.11
CA VAL A 173 -13.54 -1.68 -11.86
C VAL A 173 -15.04 -1.96 -11.99
N ASP A 174 -15.45 -3.15 -11.56
CA ASP A 174 -16.84 -3.50 -11.24
C ASP A 174 -17.00 -3.45 -9.72
N ALA A 175 -17.62 -2.38 -9.23
CA ALA A 175 -17.79 -2.14 -7.80
C ALA A 175 -18.98 -2.90 -7.19
N GLY A 176 -19.81 -3.55 -8.00
CA GLY A 176 -20.99 -4.30 -7.52
C GLY A 176 -21.91 -3.43 -6.65
N VAL A 177 -22.23 -3.95 -5.47
CA VAL A 177 -23.10 -3.31 -4.47
C VAL A 177 -22.35 -2.73 -3.27
N ILE A 178 -21.02 -2.55 -3.39
CA ILE A 178 -20.17 -2.05 -2.30
C ILE A 178 -20.53 -0.60 -1.96
N GLU A 179 -20.67 -0.30 -0.67
CA GLU A 179 -20.94 1.04 -0.13
C GLU A 179 -19.89 2.07 -0.62
N LEU A 180 -20.35 3.26 -1.01
CA LEU A 180 -19.51 4.28 -1.66
C LEU A 180 -18.28 4.65 -0.80
N CYS A 181 -18.46 4.83 0.52
CA CYS A 181 -17.35 5.18 1.42
C CYS A 181 -16.27 4.08 1.51
N LYS A 182 -16.66 2.80 1.40
CA LYS A 182 -15.68 1.71 1.30
C LYS A 182 -14.95 1.77 -0.05
N GLN A 183 -15.67 2.01 -1.15
CA GLN A 183 -15.03 2.21 -2.46
C GLN A 183 -14.05 3.39 -2.42
N ASP A 184 -14.41 4.52 -1.80
CA ASP A 184 -13.55 5.70 -1.67
C ASP A 184 -12.24 5.35 -0.96
N LEU A 185 -12.30 4.57 0.13
CA LEU A 185 -11.11 4.10 0.84
C LEU A 185 -10.22 3.19 -0.01
N LEU A 186 -10.79 2.38 -0.91
CA LEU A 186 -10.00 1.54 -1.80
C LEU A 186 -9.25 2.35 -2.88
N TYR A 187 -9.71 3.57 -3.21
CA TYR A 187 -9.01 4.54 -4.06
C TYR A 187 -8.11 5.50 -3.26
N ASP A 188 -8.19 5.46 -1.91
CA ASP A 188 -7.44 6.39 -1.06
C ASP A 188 -5.92 6.24 -1.26
N PRO A 189 -5.18 7.33 -1.54
CA PRO A 189 -3.74 7.27 -1.66
C PRO A 189 -3.10 6.87 -0.32
N GLN A 190 -2.21 5.87 -0.34
CA GLN A 190 -1.51 5.42 0.86
C GLN A 190 -0.11 6.03 0.93
N THR A 191 0.31 6.48 2.10
CA THR A 191 1.70 6.84 2.40
C THR A 191 2.36 5.65 3.06
N ALA A 192 3.43 5.12 2.45
CA ALA A 192 4.14 3.93 2.92
C ALA A 192 3.18 2.76 3.22
N GLY A 193 2.25 2.49 2.32
CA GLY A 193 1.29 1.39 2.46
C GLY A 193 1.94 0.01 2.39
N GLY A 194 1.11 -1.03 2.45
CA GLY A 194 1.54 -2.42 2.46
C GLY A 194 1.93 -2.96 1.09
N LEU A 195 2.40 -4.20 1.07
CA LEU A 195 2.63 -4.95 -0.15
C LEU A 195 1.34 -5.68 -0.56
N LEU A 196 1.00 -5.61 -1.85
CA LEU A 196 -0.04 -6.42 -2.47
C LEU A 196 0.63 -7.56 -3.23
N MET A 197 0.49 -8.79 -2.74
CA MET A 197 1.18 -9.96 -3.26
C MET A 197 0.22 -10.87 -4.01
N ALA A 198 0.56 -11.27 -5.24
CA ALA A 198 -0.09 -12.39 -5.94
C ALA A 198 0.74 -13.66 -5.71
N VAL A 199 0.20 -14.59 -4.95
CA VAL A 199 0.91 -15.74 -4.38
C VAL A 199 0.36 -17.05 -4.96
N ASP A 200 1.25 -17.95 -5.38
CA ASP A 200 0.88 -19.31 -5.80
C ASP A 200 -0.02 -19.96 -4.73
N PRO A 201 -1.16 -20.57 -5.11
CA PRO A 201 -2.10 -21.14 -4.15
C PRO A 201 -1.51 -22.22 -3.23
N ALA A 202 -0.48 -22.93 -3.68
CA ALA A 202 0.19 -23.93 -2.84
C ALA A 202 1.03 -23.33 -1.70
N ASP A 203 1.47 -22.06 -1.83
CA ASP A 203 2.29 -21.35 -0.86
C ASP A 203 1.49 -20.32 -0.06
N ALA A 204 0.31 -19.94 -0.53
CA ALA A 204 -0.45 -18.79 0.00
C ALA A 204 -0.80 -18.93 1.48
N GLU A 205 -1.22 -20.11 1.92
CA GLU A 205 -1.58 -20.34 3.34
C GLU A 205 -0.35 -20.29 4.26
N ALA A 206 0.78 -20.85 3.81
CA ALA A 206 2.02 -20.85 4.59
C ALA A 206 2.57 -19.41 4.74
N LEU A 207 2.62 -18.65 3.64
CA LEU A 207 3.04 -17.26 3.67
C LEU A 207 2.08 -16.40 4.51
N TYR A 208 0.76 -16.59 4.37
CA TYR A 208 -0.24 -15.85 5.15
C TYR A 208 -0.02 -16.02 6.67
N ARG A 209 0.18 -17.26 7.12
CA ARG A 209 0.46 -17.53 8.56
C ARG A 209 1.75 -16.88 9.03
N GLU A 210 2.78 -16.90 8.21
CA GLU A 210 4.03 -16.24 8.56
C GLU A 210 3.88 -14.72 8.65
N LEU A 211 3.16 -14.11 7.71
CA LEU A 211 2.88 -12.67 7.71
C LEU A 211 2.11 -12.23 8.96
N GLN A 212 1.18 -13.05 9.49
CA GLN A 212 0.44 -12.72 10.73
C GLN A 212 1.36 -12.44 11.93
N GLY A 213 2.57 -12.98 11.95
CA GLY A 213 3.55 -12.76 13.02
C GLY A 213 4.48 -11.57 12.82
N CYS A 214 4.50 -10.92 11.64
CA CYS A 214 5.57 -9.97 11.32
C CYS A 214 5.13 -8.69 10.58
N VAL A 215 3.84 -8.54 10.24
CA VAL A 215 3.33 -7.33 9.58
C VAL A 215 2.18 -6.69 10.36
N PRO A 216 1.88 -5.39 10.13
CA PRO A 216 0.80 -4.71 10.84
C PRO A 216 -0.57 -5.34 10.66
N SER A 217 -0.88 -5.87 9.47
CA SER A 217 -2.13 -6.56 9.18
C SER A 217 -1.90 -7.52 8.01
N ALA A 218 -1.97 -8.83 8.26
CA ALA A 218 -1.94 -9.84 7.20
C ALA A 218 -3.38 -10.15 6.76
N GLN A 219 -3.68 -9.97 5.48
CA GLN A 219 -5.03 -10.08 4.94
C GLN A 219 -5.02 -10.93 3.67
N ARG A 220 -5.98 -11.85 3.56
CA ARG A 220 -6.25 -12.58 2.32
C ARG A 220 -7.44 -11.92 1.64
N ILE A 221 -7.15 -11.02 0.70
CA ILE A 221 -8.15 -10.08 0.17
C ILE A 221 -8.80 -10.51 -1.15
N GLY A 222 -8.36 -11.61 -1.77
CA GLY A 222 -8.96 -12.00 -3.04
C GLY A 222 -8.18 -13.05 -3.80
N THR A 223 -8.50 -13.17 -5.09
CA THR A 223 -7.90 -14.14 -6.02
C THR A 223 -7.73 -13.54 -7.41
N VAL A 224 -6.80 -14.12 -8.15
CA VAL A 224 -6.54 -13.80 -9.57
C VAL A 224 -7.33 -14.75 -10.46
N ARG A 225 -7.96 -14.22 -11.50
CA ARG A 225 -8.77 -14.97 -12.48
C ARG A 225 -8.28 -14.76 -13.90
N GLU A 226 -8.65 -15.66 -14.79
CA GLU A 226 -8.45 -15.47 -16.23
C GLU A 226 -9.21 -14.24 -16.73
N TYR A 227 -8.58 -13.45 -17.59
CA TYR A 227 -9.22 -12.31 -18.22
C TYR A 227 -10.29 -12.77 -19.23
N ARG A 228 -11.52 -12.31 -19.03
CA ARG A 228 -12.68 -12.65 -19.88
C ARG A 228 -13.16 -11.50 -20.75
N GLY A 229 -12.45 -10.38 -20.71
CA GLY A 229 -12.81 -9.15 -21.40
C GLY A 229 -13.60 -8.17 -20.53
N GLY A 230 -13.45 -6.87 -20.82
CA GLY A 230 -14.14 -5.80 -20.07
C GLY A 230 -13.40 -5.35 -18.82
N LYS A 231 -14.07 -5.39 -17.68
CA LYS A 231 -13.50 -4.98 -16.37
C LYS A 231 -12.40 -5.94 -15.92
N ARG A 232 -11.47 -5.41 -15.13
CA ARG A 232 -10.33 -6.18 -14.61
C ARG A 232 -10.36 -6.38 -13.11
N ILE A 233 -11.09 -5.53 -12.39
CA ILE A 233 -11.23 -5.62 -10.93
C ILE A 233 -12.70 -5.81 -10.62
N PHE A 234 -13.00 -6.81 -9.79
CA PHE A 234 -14.35 -7.15 -9.34
C PHE A 234 -14.39 -7.08 -7.81
N LEU A 235 -15.16 -6.14 -7.27
CA LEU A 235 -15.40 -6.04 -5.82
C LEU A 235 -16.56 -6.95 -5.42
N ARG A 236 -16.34 -7.74 -4.35
CA ARG A 236 -17.33 -8.67 -3.79
C ARG A 236 -17.42 -8.53 -2.28
#